data_4c34a4b54fc0c2a3d194767a4063e37f
#
_entry.id   4c34a4b54fc0c2a3d194767a4063e37f
#
_cell.length_a   1.000
_cell.length_b   1.000
_cell.length_c   1.000
_cell.angle_alpha   90.00
_cell.angle_beta   90.00
_cell.angle_gamma   90.00
#
_symmetry.space_group_name_H-M   'P 1'
#
loop_
_entity.id
_entity.type
_entity.pdbx_description
1 polymer ?
#
loop_
_entity_poly.entity_id
_entity_poly.type
_entity_poly.pdbx_seq_one_letter_code
_entity_poly.pdbx_strand_id
1 'polypeptide(L)'
;MKERINAAIRAHFLRGTFYLLLAIYVIPFALAQRQSDVKFQKENPSGFVCFGCPSNGWHTGPDMPSTAVRTVGVYFWPDGNFYAVGGRSMDGVGNDFTHPFEFNRGTNSWSIKSATYPDNQVSDMACGILTDSGTNYIYCVGGSAGGQTTATDRVFRYNPITDTIETIPSPWPGNADGITLPGGFVAFNNKLYILGGFRINTEMIDAIWEFTPGTNTWMQKAAHLPVPLGYIPTTAIFSLIYTGGGSTWDGTTIHDSNYSFVYDPTADSISTIANIPRATGETRALTFAPLGNTDYEMWVMGGGRDAPNPSSEVDTYEIFFHRGWSTFGSFLTPRRNFAVDGEVSCYMWLAGGYGSDGTPLSSMEFFCFPAPTPTPTATVTATPTAGPRVTPTPRSRPTPPPRP
;
A
#
# COMPACT_ATOMS: atom_id res chain seq x y z
N MET A 1 42.32 -45.46 -8.20
CA MET A 1 42.68 -44.06 -8.55
C MET A 1 41.74 -43.49 -9.62
N LYS A 2 41.35 -44.21 -10.69
CA LYS A 2 40.41 -43.73 -11.74
C LYS A 2 39.00 -43.41 -11.23
N GLU A 3 38.43 -44.17 -10.30
CA GLU A 3 37.08 -43.90 -9.77
C GLU A 3 36.97 -42.63 -8.93
N ARG A 4 38.00 -42.25 -8.16
CA ARG A 4 38.01 -41.01 -7.37
C ARG A 4 38.15 -39.77 -8.26
N ILE A 5 38.81 -39.87 -9.40
CA ILE A 5 38.94 -38.77 -10.38
C ILE A 5 37.58 -38.53 -11.09
N ASN A 6 36.87 -39.60 -11.45
CA ASN A 6 35.56 -39.49 -12.09
C ASN A 6 34.46 -38.91 -11.17
N ALA A 7 34.54 -39.21 -9.85
CA ALA A 7 33.63 -38.62 -8.87
C ALA A 7 33.88 -37.12 -8.66
N ALA A 8 35.13 -36.67 -8.64
CA ALA A 8 35.49 -35.25 -8.53
C ALA A 8 35.07 -34.46 -9.78
N ILE A 9 35.25 -35.01 -10.97
CA ILE A 9 34.84 -34.36 -12.23
C ILE A 9 33.31 -34.24 -12.30
N ARG A 10 32.55 -35.27 -11.89
CA ARG A 10 31.08 -35.18 -11.82
C ARG A 10 30.59 -34.16 -10.80
N ALA A 11 31.23 -34.02 -9.65
CA ALA A 11 30.87 -33.03 -8.64
C ALA A 11 31.13 -31.58 -9.12
N HIS A 12 32.22 -31.35 -9.88
CA HIS A 12 32.48 -30.03 -10.47
C HIS A 12 31.56 -29.72 -11.63
N PHE A 13 31.17 -30.68 -12.44
CA PHE A 13 30.22 -30.49 -13.53
C PHE A 13 28.82 -30.19 -13.04
N LEU A 14 28.36 -30.88 -11.98
CA LEU A 14 27.07 -30.63 -11.33
C LEU A 14 27.04 -29.25 -10.63
N ARG A 15 28.13 -28.81 -10.00
CA ARG A 15 28.22 -27.46 -9.43
C ARG A 15 28.25 -26.36 -10.49
N GLY A 16 28.99 -26.56 -11.57
CA GLY A 16 29.05 -25.62 -12.70
C GLY A 16 27.68 -25.46 -13.39
N THR A 17 26.95 -26.56 -13.58
CA THR A 17 25.61 -26.55 -14.20
C THR A 17 24.60 -25.91 -13.30
N PHE A 18 24.71 -26.09 -11.97
CA PHE A 18 23.82 -25.43 -11.00
C PHE A 18 24.01 -23.91 -10.96
N TYR A 19 25.25 -23.42 -11.00
CA TYR A 19 25.53 -21.99 -11.08
C TYR A 19 25.13 -21.37 -12.43
N LEU A 20 25.27 -22.13 -13.53
CA LEU A 20 24.86 -21.66 -14.85
C LEU A 20 23.31 -21.60 -14.98
N LEU A 21 22.60 -22.58 -14.40
CA LEU A 21 21.13 -22.56 -14.33
C LEU A 21 20.63 -21.44 -13.41
N LEU A 22 21.29 -21.21 -12.25
CA LEU A 22 20.95 -20.09 -11.38
C LEU A 22 21.17 -18.75 -12.09
N ALA A 23 22.27 -18.58 -12.83
CA ALA A 23 22.53 -17.36 -13.59
C ALA A 23 21.52 -17.14 -14.74
N ILE A 24 21.06 -18.23 -15.39
CA ILE A 24 20.08 -18.15 -16.48
C ILE A 24 18.67 -17.79 -15.97
N TYR A 25 18.31 -18.20 -14.73
CA TYR A 25 17.02 -17.91 -14.13
C TYR A 25 16.99 -16.63 -13.28
N VAL A 26 18.08 -16.30 -12.60
CA VAL A 26 18.14 -15.11 -11.71
C VAL A 26 18.34 -13.81 -12.50
N ILE A 27 19.15 -13.82 -13.58
CA ILE A 27 19.40 -12.62 -14.39
C ILE A 27 18.14 -12.18 -15.17
N PRO A 28 17.36 -13.06 -15.86
CA PRO A 28 16.11 -12.66 -16.47
C PRO A 28 15.05 -12.24 -15.45
N PHE A 29 15.04 -12.86 -14.26
CA PHE A 29 14.12 -12.51 -13.21
C PHE A 29 14.42 -11.11 -12.63
N ALA A 30 15.69 -10.79 -12.37
CA ALA A 30 16.12 -9.47 -11.93
C ALA A 30 15.91 -8.39 -13.02
N LEU A 31 16.04 -8.74 -14.32
CA LEU A 31 15.75 -7.83 -15.42
C LEU A 31 14.24 -7.65 -15.64
N ALA A 32 13.44 -8.70 -15.45
CA ALA A 32 11.97 -8.62 -15.47
C ALA A 32 11.44 -7.80 -14.28
N GLN A 33 12.02 -7.97 -13.08
CA GLN A 33 11.73 -7.14 -11.92
C GLN A 33 12.08 -5.67 -12.17
N ARG A 34 13.27 -5.37 -12.70
CA ARG A 34 13.63 -3.99 -13.08
C ARG A 34 12.67 -3.39 -14.12
N GLN A 35 12.14 -4.20 -15.04
CA GLN A 35 11.16 -3.74 -16.03
C GLN A 35 9.76 -3.53 -15.41
N SER A 36 9.36 -4.32 -14.40
CA SER A 36 8.14 -4.10 -13.62
C SER A 36 8.28 -2.88 -12.69
N ASP A 37 9.45 -2.70 -12.06
CA ASP A 37 9.76 -1.53 -11.23
C ASP A 37 9.73 -0.23 -12.05
N VAL A 38 10.25 -0.27 -13.30
CA VAL A 38 10.16 0.85 -14.25
C VAL A 38 8.72 1.11 -14.71
N LYS A 39 7.87 0.08 -14.82
CA LYS A 39 6.45 0.23 -15.13
C LYS A 39 5.67 0.82 -13.95
N PHE A 40 5.94 0.35 -12.74
CA PHE A 40 5.33 0.90 -11.51
C PHE A 40 5.72 2.37 -11.27
N GLN A 41 6.99 2.73 -11.57
CA GLN A 41 7.44 4.13 -11.57
C GLN A 41 6.84 4.98 -12.70
N LYS A 42 6.45 4.35 -13.82
CA LYS A 42 5.91 5.06 -14.99
C LYS A 42 4.42 5.37 -14.88
N GLU A 43 3.71 4.67 -13.98
CA GLU A 43 2.29 4.89 -13.68
C GLU A 43 2.08 6.02 -12.64
N ASN A 44 3.15 6.57 -12.08
CA ASN A 44 3.10 7.76 -11.25
C ASN A 44 3.76 8.95 -12.00
N PRO A 45 3.00 9.70 -12.82
CA PRO A 45 3.55 10.74 -13.72
C PRO A 45 4.03 12.01 -13.02
N SER A 46 3.78 12.19 -11.73
CA SER A 46 4.32 13.31 -10.97
C SER A 46 5.71 12.96 -10.47
N GLY A 47 6.75 13.53 -11.08
CA GLY A 47 8.13 13.44 -10.57
C GLY A 47 8.13 13.69 -9.05
N PHE A 48 8.73 12.77 -8.31
CA PHE A 48 8.73 12.63 -6.85
C PHE A 48 9.17 13.90 -6.10
N VAL A 49 8.31 14.88 -6.01
CA VAL A 49 8.47 15.98 -5.07
C VAL A 49 7.24 15.99 -4.18
N CYS A 50 7.40 15.60 -2.93
CA CYS A 50 6.36 15.66 -1.92
C CYS A 50 6.11 17.12 -1.54
N PHE A 51 5.40 17.84 -2.41
CA PHE A 51 5.05 19.23 -2.18
C PHE A 51 4.10 19.37 -1.00
N GLY A 52 4.36 20.36 -0.16
CA GLY A 52 3.47 20.74 0.93
C GLY A 52 3.62 19.90 2.21
N CYS A 53 4.64 19.04 2.32
CA CYS A 53 4.96 18.38 3.58
C CYS A 53 5.55 19.40 4.58
N PRO A 54 4.90 19.62 5.74
CA PRO A 54 5.40 20.60 6.72
C PRO A 54 6.75 20.19 7.33
N SER A 55 6.88 18.92 7.66
CA SER A 55 8.09 18.29 8.22
C SER A 55 7.94 16.77 8.13
N ASN A 56 9.04 16.05 8.30
CA ASN A 56 8.97 14.59 8.40
C ASN A 56 8.15 14.17 9.62
N GLY A 57 7.15 13.33 9.43
CA GLY A 57 6.36 12.76 10.53
C GLY A 57 4.85 12.83 10.34
N TRP A 58 4.14 12.55 11.44
CA TRP A 58 2.69 12.57 11.51
C TRP A 58 2.16 13.98 11.80
N HIS A 59 1.09 14.34 11.12
CA HIS A 59 0.42 15.63 11.21
C HIS A 59 -1.10 15.42 11.29
N THR A 60 -1.79 16.34 11.96
CA THR A 60 -3.25 16.41 11.92
C THR A 60 -3.71 17.03 10.60
N GLY A 61 -4.71 16.40 9.98
CA GLY A 61 -5.44 16.95 8.83
C GLY A 61 -6.79 17.54 9.27
N PRO A 62 -7.60 18.03 8.32
CA PRO A 62 -8.95 18.48 8.59
C PRO A 62 -9.86 17.28 8.89
N ASP A 63 -10.79 17.45 9.82
CA ASP A 63 -11.77 16.43 10.16
C ASP A 63 -12.66 16.06 8.97
N MET A 64 -13.06 14.80 8.90
CA MET A 64 -14.08 14.31 7.98
C MET A 64 -15.42 15.03 8.23
N PRO A 65 -16.32 15.08 7.24
CA PRO A 65 -17.65 15.67 7.38
C PRO A 65 -18.52 15.02 8.48
N SER A 66 -18.19 13.81 8.88
CA SER A 66 -18.84 13.03 9.93
C SER A 66 -17.82 12.12 10.60
N THR A 67 -18.13 11.65 11.82
CA THR A 67 -17.47 10.44 12.36
C THR A 67 -17.65 9.31 11.37
N ALA A 68 -16.63 8.44 11.21
CA ALA A 68 -16.67 7.40 10.19
C ALA A 68 -15.92 6.15 10.66
N VAL A 69 -16.57 5.00 10.58
CA VAL A 69 -16.00 3.70 10.93
C VAL A 69 -16.27 2.68 9.83
N ARG A 70 -15.44 1.64 9.74
CA ARG A 70 -15.57 0.55 8.76
C ARG A 70 -15.52 1.04 7.31
N THR A 71 -14.83 2.16 7.10
CA THR A 71 -14.58 2.77 5.80
C THR A 71 -13.32 2.21 5.17
N VAL A 72 -13.30 2.15 3.84
CA VAL A 72 -12.10 1.82 3.08
C VAL A 72 -11.45 3.09 2.57
N GLY A 73 -10.18 3.31 2.91
CA GLY A 73 -9.36 4.36 2.31
C GLY A 73 -8.85 3.93 0.94
N VAL A 74 -8.87 4.86 -0.02
CA VAL A 74 -8.29 4.66 -1.36
C VAL A 74 -7.63 5.95 -1.81
N TYR A 75 -6.32 5.92 -2.04
CA TYR A 75 -5.63 6.98 -2.76
C TYR A 75 -5.85 6.80 -4.25
N PHE A 76 -6.68 7.66 -4.86
CA PHE A 76 -6.98 7.58 -6.29
C PHE A 76 -5.94 8.37 -7.07
N TRP A 77 -4.86 7.70 -7.48
CA TRP A 77 -3.72 8.31 -8.13
C TRP A 77 -4.02 9.12 -9.42
N PRO A 78 -5.13 8.87 -10.20
CA PRO A 78 -5.41 9.68 -11.38
C PRO A 78 -5.75 11.14 -11.11
N ASP A 79 -6.30 11.47 -9.93
CA ASP A 79 -6.57 12.85 -9.51
C ASP A 79 -5.73 13.31 -8.31
N GLY A 80 -5.00 12.36 -7.66
CA GLY A 80 -4.15 12.64 -6.52
C GLY A 80 -4.88 12.88 -5.20
N ASN A 81 -6.15 12.48 -5.09
CA ASN A 81 -6.99 12.67 -3.92
C ASN A 81 -7.16 11.36 -3.13
N PHE A 82 -7.46 11.51 -1.84
CA PHE A 82 -7.76 10.39 -0.96
C PHE A 82 -9.28 10.28 -0.75
N TYR A 83 -9.80 9.07 -0.90
CA TYR A 83 -11.22 8.78 -0.76
C TYR A 83 -11.48 7.87 0.43
N ALA A 84 -12.51 8.19 1.21
CA ALA A 84 -13.10 7.27 2.18
C ALA A 84 -14.41 6.72 1.61
N VAL A 85 -14.42 5.41 1.33
CA VAL A 85 -15.49 4.75 0.60
C VAL A 85 -16.27 3.84 1.53
N GLY A 86 -17.59 3.97 1.56
CA GLY A 86 -18.48 3.19 2.42
C GLY A 86 -18.34 3.49 3.90
N GLY A 87 -18.73 2.51 4.74
CA GLY A 87 -18.75 2.66 6.18
C GLY A 87 -20.01 3.31 6.72
N ARG A 88 -19.94 3.71 7.97
CA ARG A 88 -21.05 4.31 8.72
C ARG A 88 -20.56 5.34 9.75
N SER A 89 -21.46 6.22 10.21
CA SER A 89 -21.10 7.24 11.19
C SER A 89 -20.92 6.67 12.61
N MET A 90 -21.66 5.62 12.94
CA MET A 90 -21.58 4.85 14.19
C MET A 90 -22.25 3.48 14.02
N ASP A 91 -22.07 2.57 14.98
CA ASP A 91 -22.79 1.31 14.95
C ASP A 91 -24.30 1.52 15.15
N GLY A 92 -25.10 0.64 14.54
CA GLY A 92 -26.55 0.67 14.60
C GLY A 92 -27.21 0.95 13.26
N VAL A 93 -28.51 0.68 13.19
CA VAL A 93 -29.32 0.80 11.97
C VAL A 93 -29.46 2.26 11.56
N GLY A 94 -29.36 2.55 10.25
CA GLY A 94 -29.62 3.87 9.67
C GLY A 94 -28.43 4.84 9.74
N ASN A 95 -27.26 4.36 10.11
CA ASN A 95 -26.04 5.17 10.17
C ASN A 95 -25.08 4.94 8.99
N ASP A 96 -25.43 4.04 8.06
CA ASP A 96 -24.62 3.71 6.89
C ASP A 96 -24.54 4.90 5.94
N PHE A 97 -23.35 5.15 5.38
CA PHE A 97 -23.17 6.24 4.43
C PHE A 97 -23.84 5.94 3.09
N THR A 98 -24.31 6.99 2.45
CA THR A 98 -24.94 6.93 1.13
C THR A 98 -24.04 7.44 0.02
N HIS A 99 -22.95 8.13 0.36
CA HIS A 99 -22.05 8.80 -0.57
C HIS A 99 -20.58 8.59 -0.18
N PRO A 100 -19.66 8.56 -1.15
CA PRO A 100 -18.21 8.61 -0.86
C PRO A 100 -17.80 9.98 -0.30
N PHE A 101 -16.73 10.00 0.49
CA PHE A 101 -16.05 11.23 0.90
C PHE A 101 -14.74 11.37 0.13
N GLU A 102 -14.42 12.60 -0.29
CA GLU A 102 -13.17 12.96 -0.95
C GLU A 102 -12.39 13.94 -0.07
N PHE A 103 -11.15 13.61 0.22
CA PHE A 103 -10.17 14.57 0.72
C PHE A 103 -9.35 15.10 -0.45
N ASN A 104 -9.55 16.38 -0.78
CA ASN A 104 -8.79 17.07 -1.81
C ASN A 104 -7.51 17.65 -1.20
N ARG A 105 -6.38 17.09 -1.59
CA ARG A 105 -5.06 17.50 -1.10
C ARG A 105 -4.72 18.94 -1.47
N GLY A 106 -5.14 19.40 -2.64
CA GLY A 106 -4.84 20.75 -3.14
C GLY A 106 -5.53 21.85 -2.34
N THR A 107 -6.75 21.60 -1.87
CA THR A 107 -7.55 22.52 -1.04
C THR A 107 -7.44 22.21 0.45
N ASN A 108 -6.82 21.09 0.82
CA ASN A 108 -6.75 20.56 2.18
C ASN A 108 -8.13 20.49 2.85
N SER A 109 -9.10 19.93 2.16
CA SER A 109 -10.50 19.89 2.65
C SER A 109 -11.22 18.63 2.20
N TRP A 110 -12.22 18.22 3.00
CA TRP A 110 -13.14 17.14 2.67
C TRP A 110 -14.38 17.64 1.94
N SER A 111 -14.90 16.82 1.04
CA SER A 111 -16.21 16.99 0.41
C SER A 111 -16.98 15.67 0.38
N ILE A 112 -18.31 15.76 0.43
CA ILE A 112 -19.21 14.64 0.20
C ILE A 112 -19.48 14.61 -1.31
N LYS A 113 -19.28 13.44 -1.93
CA LYS A 113 -19.54 13.25 -3.36
C LYS A 113 -21.04 13.12 -3.63
N SER A 114 -21.45 13.33 -4.88
CA SER A 114 -22.87 13.22 -5.25
C SER A 114 -23.28 11.81 -5.68
N ALA A 115 -22.32 10.98 -6.07
CA ALA A 115 -22.58 9.59 -6.39
C ALA A 115 -23.18 8.84 -5.19
N THR A 116 -24.24 8.08 -5.42
CA THR A 116 -24.97 7.35 -4.38
C THR A 116 -24.65 5.85 -4.45
N TYR A 117 -24.36 5.23 -3.31
CA TYR A 117 -24.16 3.78 -3.25
C TYR A 117 -25.44 3.03 -3.66
N PRO A 118 -25.30 1.81 -4.24
CA PRO A 118 -26.45 1.02 -4.68
C PRO A 118 -27.40 0.61 -3.55
N ASP A 119 -26.89 0.47 -2.34
CA ASP A 119 -27.60 0.12 -1.10
C ASP A 119 -26.81 0.56 0.13
N ASN A 120 -27.30 0.24 1.32
CA ASN A 120 -26.69 0.58 2.61
C ASN A 120 -25.70 -0.46 3.15
N GLN A 121 -25.43 -1.56 2.42
CA GLN A 121 -24.48 -2.60 2.86
C GLN A 121 -23.04 -2.22 2.46
N VAL A 122 -22.53 -1.14 3.01
CA VAL A 122 -21.29 -0.49 2.58
C VAL A 122 -20.19 -0.50 3.64
N SER A 123 -20.40 -1.19 4.76
CA SER A 123 -19.39 -1.34 5.81
C SER A 123 -18.55 -2.60 5.60
N ASP A 124 -17.23 -2.52 5.87
CA ASP A 124 -16.28 -3.64 5.75
C ASP A 124 -16.20 -4.22 4.32
N MET A 125 -16.26 -3.38 3.29
CA MET A 125 -16.06 -3.77 1.89
C MET A 125 -14.58 -4.04 1.57
N ALA A 126 -14.35 -4.81 0.50
CA ALA A 126 -13.04 -4.88 -0.17
C ALA A 126 -13.02 -3.93 -1.35
N CYS A 127 -12.15 -2.91 -1.33
CA CYS A 127 -12.06 -1.94 -2.42
C CYS A 127 -10.62 -1.80 -2.95
N GLY A 128 -10.49 -1.50 -4.26
CA GLY A 128 -9.20 -1.24 -4.89
C GLY A 128 -9.35 -0.61 -6.26
N ILE A 129 -8.29 0.03 -6.74
CA ILE A 129 -8.27 0.66 -8.07
C ILE A 129 -8.00 -0.40 -9.13
N LEU A 130 -8.93 -0.53 -10.07
CA LEU A 130 -8.75 -1.38 -11.25
C LEU A 130 -9.05 -0.59 -12.51
N THR A 131 -8.38 -0.97 -13.59
CA THR A 131 -8.57 -0.37 -14.92
C THR A 131 -9.48 -1.25 -15.76
N ASP A 132 -10.53 -0.67 -16.30
CA ASP A 132 -11.38 -1.30 -17.30
C ASP A 132 -11.48 -0.40 -18.53
N SER A 133 -11.20 -0.97 -19.70
CA SER A 133 -11.26 -0.27 -21.00
C SER A 133 -10.49 1.07 -21.00
N GLY A 134 -9.34 1.10 -20.31
CA GLY A 134 -8.46 2.27 -20.20
C GLY A 134 -8.91 3.32 -19.17
N THR A 135 -9.99 3.08 -18.43
CA THR A 135 -10.48 3.96 -17.37
C THR A 135 -10.23 3.34 -15.99
N ASN A 136 -9.73 4.14 -15.05
CA ASN A 136 -9.51 3.72 -13.68
C ASN A 136 -10.77 3.95 -12.85
N TYR A 137 -11.13 2.95 -12.04
CA TYR A 137 -12.26 2.96 -11.13
C TYR A 137 -11.85 2.44 -9.76
N ILE A 138 -12.53 2.86 -8.72
CA ILE A 138 -12.51 2.18 -7.42
C ILE A 138 -13.58 1.09 -7.47
N TYR A 139 -13.15 -0.16 -7.54
CA TYR A 139 -14.05 -1.33 -7.43
C TYR A 139 -14.22 -1.68 -5.96
N CYS A 140 -15.46 -1.94 -5.56
CA CYS A 140 -15.81 -2.35 -4.19
C CYS A 140 -16.69 -3.59 -4.21
N VAL A 141 -16.44 -4.49 -3.27
CA VAL A 141 -17.05 -5.82 -3.18
C VAL A 141 -17.54 -6.08 -1.78
N GLY A 142 -18.71 -6.69 -1.68
CA GLY A 142 -19.27 -7.13 -0.40
C GLY A 142 -19.74 -5.99 0.49
N GLY A 143 -19.69 -6.22 1.78
CA GLY A 143 -20.09 -5.29 2.82
C GLY A 143 -21.34 -5.69 3.58
N SER A 144 -21.62 -4.97 4.68
CA SER A 144 -22.80 -5.15 5.53
C SER A 144 -23.42 -3.81 5.91
N ALA A 145 -24.67 -3.83 6.36
CA ALA A 145 -25.33 -2.66 6.93
C ALA A 145 -25.24 -2.65 8.46
N GLY A 146 -25.37 -1.46 9.04
CA GLY A 146 -25.39 -1.27 10.48
C GLY A 146 -26.52 -2.04 11.15
N GLY A 147 -26.20 -2.77 12.23
CA GLY A 147 -27.15 -3.59 12.99
C GLY A 147 -27.64 -4.86 12.28
N GLN A 148 -27.08 -5.22 11.11
CA GLN A 148 -27.42 -6.44 10.37
C GLN A 148 -26.39 -7.53 10.61
N THR A 149 -26.83 -8.79 10.48
CA THR A 149 -25.97 -9.99 10.48
C THR A 149 -25.84 -10.60 9.09
N THR A 150 -26.31 -9.90 8.07
CA THR A 150 -26.20 -10.25 6.65
C THR A 150 -25.15 -9.43 5.95
N ALA A 151 -24.59 -9.97 4.88
CA ALA A 151 -23.66 -9.32 3.99
C ALA A 151 -24.15 -9.40 2.55
N THR A 152 -23.71 -8.48 1.70
CA THR A 152 -23.99 -8.50 0.26
C THR A 152 -22.83 -9.13 -0.51
N ASP A 153 -23.16 -9.79 -1.63
CA ASP A 153 -22.21 -10.27 -2.63
C ASP A 153 -21.96 -9.25 -3.75
N ARG A 154 -22.57 -8.06 -3.64
CA ARG A 154 -22.56 -7.01 -4.64
C ARG A 154 -21.14 -6.57 -4.99
N VAL A 155 -20.93 -6.31 -6.29
CA VAL A 155 -19.77 -5.60 -6.84
C VAL A 155 -20.27 -4.29 -7.46
N PHE A 156 -19.62 -3.19 -7.15
CA PHE A 156 -19.80 -1.94 -7.87
C PHE A 156 -18.45 -1.29 -8.19
N ARG A 157 -18.46 -0.35 -9.13
CA ARG A 157 -17.31 0.52 -9.40
C ARG A 157 -17.70 1.98 -9.28
N TYR A 158 -16.83 2.77 -8.70
CA TYR A 158 -16.95 4.22 -8.58
C TYR A 158 -15.90 4.88 -9.47
N ASN A 159 -16.33 5.85 -10.28
CA ASN A 159 -15.44 6.73 -11.04
C ASN A 159 -15.34 8.07 -10.32
N PRO A 160 -14.24 8.38 -9.63
CA PRO A 160 -14.08 9.66 -8.93
C PRO A 160 -14.07 10.87 -9.85
N ILE A 161 -13.59 10.73 -11.08
CA ILE A 161 -13.49 11.84 -12.06
C ILE A 161 -14.88 12.31 -12.53
N THR A 162 -15.77 11.36 -12.82
CA THR A 162 -17.15 11.65 -13.28
C THR A 162 -18.15 11.67 -12.14
N ASP A 163 -17.74 11.31 -10.95
CA ASP A 163 -18.56 11.15 -9.75
C ASP A 163 -19.80 10.27 -9.99
N THR A 164 -19.55 9.03 -10.50
CA THR A 164 -20.61 8.08 -10.86
C THR A 164 -20.31 6.70 -10.30
N ILE A 165 -21.37 6.00 -9.83
CA ILE A 165 -21.30 4.61 -9.37
C ILE A 165 -22.10 3.74 -10.31
N GLU A 166 -21.56 2.56 -10.62
CA GLU A 166 -22.20 1.54 -11.45
C GLU A 166 -22.09 0.17 -10.79
N THR A 167 -23.21 -0.53 -10.69
CA THR A 167 -23.23 -1.92 -10.21
C THR A 167 -22.75 -2.87 -11.32
N ILE A 168 -21.84 -3.76 -10.98
CA ILE A 168 -21.31 -4.78 -11.87
C ILE A 168 -22.10 -6.08 -11.68
N PRO A 169 -22.68 -6.65 -12.74
CA PRO A 169 -23.49 -7.88 -12.64
C PRO A 169 -22.61 -9.14 -12.52
N SER A 170 -21.76 -9.16 -11.51
CA SER A 170 -20.83 -10.26 -11.21
C SER A 170 -20.72 -10.40 -9.70
N PRO A 171 -21.73 -10.99 -9.04
CA PRO A 171 -21.73 -11.15 -7.59
C PRO A 171 -20.52 -11.95 -7.11
N TRP A 172 -20.02 -11.61 -5.94
CA TRP A 172 -18.87 -12.28 -5.34
C TRP A 172 -19.26 -13.65 -4.80
N PRO A 173 -18.72 -14.76 -5.38
CA PRO A 173 -19.12 -16.11 -4.95
C PRO A 173 -18.67 -16.47 -3.53
N GLY A 174 -17.71 -15.73 -2.96
CA GLY A 174 -17.26 -15.92 -1.58
C GLY A 174 -18.31 -15.58 -0.52
N ASN A 175 -19.39 -14.87 -0.91
CA ASN A 175 -20.56 -14.61 -0.07
C ASN A 175 -21.83 -15.28 -0.59
N ALA A 176 -21.74 -16.52 -1.10
CA ALA A 176 -22.93 -17.26 -1.55
C ALA A 176 -23.92 -17.58 -0.42
N ASP A 177 -23.50 -17.47 0.82
CA ASP A 177 -24.34 -17.70 2.02
C ASP A 177 -25.06 -16.42 2.52
N GLY A 178 -24.71 -15.24 1.99
CA GLY A 178 -25.32 -13.97 2.37
C GLY A 178 -24.89 -13.43 3.75
N ILE A 179 -23.83 -14.00 4.36
CA ILE A 179 -23.33 -13.58 5.67
C ILE A 179 -21.81 -13.38 5.71
N THR A 180 -21.11 -13.54 4.57
CA THR A 180 -19.65 -13.48 4.52
C THR A 180 -19.16 -12.08 4.15
N LEU A 181 -18.36 -11.47 5.03
CA LEU A 181 -17.59 -10.26 4.76
C LEU A 181 -16.22 -10.62 4.16
N PRO A 182 -15.69 -9.80 3.24
CA PRO A 182 -14.32 -9.96 2.77
C PRO A 182 -13.32 -9.76 3.92
N GLY A 183 -12.21 -10.53 3.87
CA GLY A 183 -11.13 -10.45 4.86
C GLY A 183 -10.10 -9.39 4.51
N GLY A 184 -8.87 -9.82 4.22
CA GLY A 184 -7.85 -8.96 3.63
C GLY A 184 -8.09 -8.75 2.15
N PHE A 185 -7.65 -7.60 1.61
CA PHE A 185 -7.81 -7.34 0.19
C PHE A 185 -6.74 -6.39 -0.35
N VAL A 186 -6.45 -6.54 -1.63
CA VAL A 186 -5.51 -5.68 -2.36
C VAL A 186 -5.79 -5.71 -3.85
N ALA A 187 -5.68 -4.55 -4.51
CA ALA A 187 -5.61 -4.46 -5.96
C ALA A 187 -4.16 -4.69 -6.41
N PHE A 188 -3.95 -5.67 -7.28
CA PHE A 188 -2.62 -6.04 -7.75
C PHE A 188 -2.69 -6.61 -9.18
N ASN A 189 -1.80 -6.16 -10.07
CA ASN A 189 -1.77 -6.55 -11.49
C ASN A 189 -3.14 -6.45 -12.17
N ASN A 190 -3.84 -5.35 -11.91
CA ASN A 190 -5.19 -5.08 -12.40
C ASN A 190 -6.22 -6.17 -12.05
N LYS A 191 -6.10 -6.76 -10.87
CA LYS A 191 -7.02 -7.72 -10.28
C LYS A 191 -7.28 -7.34 -8.83
N LEU A 192 -8.45 -7.64 -8.30
CA LEU A 192 -8.72 -7.53 -6.87
C LEU A 192 -8.62 -8.90 -6.24
N TYR A 193 -7.74 -9.03 -5.27
CA TYR A 193 -7.60 -10.23 -4.44
C TYR A 193 -8.30 -10.02 -3.11
N ILE A 194 -9.05 -11.05 -2.67
CA ILE A 194 -9.68 -11.13 -1.35
C ILE A 194 -9.15 -12.39 -0.66
N LEU A 195 -8.55 -12.24 0.50
CA LEU A 195 -7.93 -13.30 1.28
C LEU A 195 -8.71 -13.49 2.59
N GLY A 196 -9.20 -14.70 2.83
CA GLY A 196 -10.00 -14.98 4.01
C GLY A 196 -11.33 -14.22 4.03
N GLY A 197 -11.89 -14.08 5.22
CA GLY A 197 -13.16 -13.40 5.44
C GLY A 197 -13.79 -13.77 6.77
N PHE A 198 -14.93 -13.14 7.07
CA PHE A 198 -15.68 -13.39 8.28
C PHE A 198 -17.14 -13.72 7.94
N ARG A 199 -17.55 -14.95 8.16
CA ARG A 199 -18.96 -15.34 8.21
C ARG A 199 -19.52 -14.82 9.52
N ILE A 200 -20.30 -13.75 9.43
CA ILE A 200 -20.74 -12.95 10.59
C ILE A 200 -21.29 -13.86 11.71
N ASN A 201 -20.70 -13.74 12.90
CA ASN A 201 -21.03 -14.52 14.10
C ASN A 201 -20.96 -16.05 13.93
N THR A 202 -20.18 -16.54 12.97
CA THR A 202 -20.07 -17.97 12.68
C THR A 202 -18.62 -18.45 12.71
N GLU A 203 -17.79 -17.97 11.80
CA GLU A 203 -16.40 -18.40 11.66
C GLU A 203 -15.58 -17.45 10.78
N MET A 204 -14.26 -17.50 10.88
CA MET A 204 -13.36 -16.95 9.85
C MET A 204 -13.18 -18.00 8.74
N ILE A 205 -12.89 -17.52 7.52
CA ILE A 205 -12.63 -18.39 6.36
C ILE A 205 -11.21 -18.22 5.85
N ASP A 206 -10.73 -19.17 5.04
CA ASP A 206 -9.37 -19.24 4.54
C ASP A 206 -9.26 -19.11 3.01
N ALA A 207 -10.39 -19.04 2.31
CA ALA A 207 -10.45 -19.00 0.84
C ALA A 207 -9.81 -17.74 0.27
N ILE A 208 -9.15 -17.88 -0.88
CA ILE A 208 -8.59 -16.76 -1.64
C ILE A 208 -9.38 -16.60 -2.95
N TRP A 209 -9.81 -15.38 -3.23
CA TRP A 209 -10.55 -15.03 -4.43
C TRP A 209 -9.83 -13.98 -5.26
N GLU A 210 -9.94 -14.11 -6.57
CA GLU A 210 -9.41 -13.19 -7.57
C GLU A 210 -10.54 -12.70 -8.47
N PHE A 211 -10.69 -11.37 -8.58
CA PHE A 211 -11.59 -10.71 -9.53
C PHE A 211 -10.80 -10.08 -10.66
N THR A 212 -11.26 -10.29 -11.90
CA THR A 212 -10.69 -9.69 -13.11
C THR A 212 -11.68 -8.69 -13.69
N PRO A 213 -11.35 -7.37 -13.73
CA PRO A 213 -12.17 -6.37 -14.41
C PRO A 213 -12.19 -6.60 -15.94
N GLY A 214 -13.10 -5.96 -16.64
CA GLY A 214 -13.25 -6.12 -18.09
C GLY A 214 -13.98 -7.39 -18.50
N THR A 215 -13.60 -8.55 -17.98
CA THR A 215 -14.36 -9.78 -18.12
C THR A 215 -15.40 -9.96 -17.01
N ASN A 216 -15.25 -9.22 -15.91
CA ASN A 216 -16.09 -9.31 -14.71
C ASN A 216 -16.21 -10.75 -14.19
N THR A 217 -15.07 -11.44 -14.07
CA THR A 217 -15.02 -12.85 -13.67
C THR A 217 -14.33 -13.05 -12.34
N TRP A 218 -14.83 -14.01 -11.56
CA TRP A 218 -14.25 -14.47 -10.31
C TRP A 218 -13.53 -15.79 -10.50
N MET A 219 -12.42 -15.98 -9.78
CA MET A 219 -11.70 -17.23 -9.66
C MET A 219 -11.39 -17.49 -8.19
N GLN A 220 -11.85 -18.63 -7.66
CA GLN A 220 -11.33 -19.12 -6.39
C GLN A 220 -9.96 -19.74 -6.64
N LYS A 221 -8.99 -19.37 -5.84
CA LYS A 221 -7.61 -19.89 -5.93
C LYS A 221 -7.56 -21.27 -5.24
N ALA A 222 -6.60 -22.10 -5.66
CA ALA A 222 -6.39 -23.39 -5.01
C ALA A 222 -5.63 -23.25 -3.67
N ALA A 223 -4.85 -22.19 -3.51
CA ALA A 223 -4.21 -21.86 -2.24
C ALA A 223 -5.24 -21.35 -1.22
N HIS A 224 -5.01 -21.67 0.03
CA HIS A 224 -5.80 -21.25 1.19
C HIS A 224 -4.88 -20.61 2.23
N LEU A 225 -5.41 -19.71 3.05
CA LEU A 225 -4.69 -19.23 4.23
C LEU A 225 -4.40 -20.42 5.16
N PRO A 226 -3.18 -20.53 5.71
CA PRO A 226 -2.86 -21.62 6.66
C PRO A 226 -3.71 -21.59 7.94
N VAL A 227 -4.27 -20.43 8.27
CA VAL A 227 -5.21 -20.21 9.37
C VAL A 227 -6.36 -19.36 8.84
N PRO A 228 -7.63 -19.72 9.08
CA PRO A 228 -8.77 -18.86 8.75
C PRO A 228 -8.69 -17.53 9.47
N LEU A 229 -8.74 -16.41 8.74
CA LEU A 229 -8.62 -15.05 9.28
C LEU A 229 -9.63 -14.11 8.61
N GLY A 230 -10.10 -13.13 9.38
CA GLY A 230 -10.80 -11.94 8.90
C GLY A 230 -10.00 -10.67 9.17
N TYR A 231 -10.44 -9.53 8.62
CA TYR A 231 -9.87 -8.18 8.87
C TYR A 231 -8.34 -8.13 8.75
N ILE A 232 -7.82 -8.72 7.68
CA ILE A 232 -6.38 -8.98 7.51
C ILE A 232 -5.70 -7.76 6.88
N PRO A 233 -4.73 -7.11 7.53
CA PRO A 233 -3.86 -6.13 6.89
C PRO A 233 -3.12 -6.77 5.71
N THR A 234 -3.37 -6.27 4.50
CA THR A 234 -2.91 -6.90 3.25
C THR A 234 -2.37 -5.83 2.30
N THR A 235 -1.22 -6.08 1.70
CA THR A 235 -0.64 -5.24 0.66
C THR A 235 0.10 -6.08 -0.37
N ALA A 236 0.42 -5.50 -1.54
CA ALA A 236 1.19 -6.17 -2.59
C ALA A 236 2.50 -5.44 -2.84
N ILE A 237 3.61 -6.18 -2.85
CA ILE A 237 4.94 -5.65 -3.13
C ILE A 237 5.59 -6.54 -4.18
N PHE A 238 6.04 -5.93 -5.29
CA PHE A 238 6.56 -6.62 -6.48
C PHE A 238 5.55 -7.60 -7.06
N SER A 239 5.82 -8.89 -6.97
CA SER A 239 4.98 -9.97 -7.51
C SER A 239 4.19 -10.74 -6.45
N LEU A 240 4.27 -10.33 -5.19
CA LEU A 240 3.75 -11.07 -4.04
C LEU A 240 2.75 -10.24 -3.23
N ILE A 241 1.83 -10.92 -2.57
CA ILE A 241 0.85 -10.33 -1.65
C ILE A 241 1.24 -10.73 -0.23
N TYR A 242 1.41 -9.74 0.64
CA TYR A 242 1.83 -9.90 2.04
C TYR A 242 0.68 -9.60 2.98
N THR A 243 0.62 -10.35 4.08
CA THR A 243 -0.30 -10.12 5.19
C THR A 243 0.45 -9.99 6.50
N GLY A 244 -0.06 -9.18 7.43
CA GLY A 244 0.53 -9.03 8.77
C GLY A 244 -0.54 -8.88 9.84
N GLY A 245 -0.84 -9.96 10.58
CA GLY A 245 -1.94 -9.98 11.54
C GLY A 245 -3.25 -10.44 10.91
N GLY A 246 -4.34 -9.91 11.42
CA GLY A 246 -5.73 -10.27 11.12
C GLY A 246 -6.49 -10.63 12.39
N SER A 247 -7.68 -11.16 12.24
CA SER A 247 -8.52 -11.54 13.38
C SER A 247 -8.95 -12.99 13.26
N THR A 248 -9.07 -13.65 14.43
CA THR A 248 -9.64 -14.98 14.60
C THR A 248 -11.03 -14.87 15.27
N TRP A 249 -11.80 -15.97 15.27
CA TRP A 249 -13.09 -16.08 15.92
C TRP A 249 -13.11 -17.32 16.84
N ASP A 250 -13.46 -17.15 18.11
CA ASP A 250 -13.48 -18.22 19.11
C ASP A 250 -14.86 -18.88 19.29
N GLY A 251 -15.85 -18.48 18.48
CA GLY A 251 -17.25 -18.88 18.57
C GLY A 251 -18.14 -17.83 19.22
N THR A 252 -17.56 -16.80 19.84
CA THR A 252 -18.28 -15.72 20.55
C THR A 252 -17.69 -14.34 20.28
N THR A 253 -16.37 -14.25 20.15
CA THR A 253 -15.64 -12.99 20.12
C THR A 253 -14.55 -13.01 19.04
N ILE A 254 -14.32 -11.85 18.45
CA ILE A 254 -13.20 -11.61 17.54
C ILE A 254 -11.96 -11.30 18.37
N HIS A 255 -10.84 -11.96 18.08
CA HIS A 255 -9.55 -11.76 18.71
C HIS A 255 -8.49 -11.33 17.68
N ASP A 256 -7.55 -10.51 18.12
CA ASP A 256 -6.41 -10.13 17.30
C ASP A 256 -5.45 -11.30 17.10
N SER A 257 -4.83 -11.36 15.93
CA SER A 257 -3.86 -12.36 15.54
C SER A 257 -2.54 -11.72 15.13
N ASN A 258 -1.46 -12.46 15.24
CA ASN A 258 -0.14 -12.07 14.76
C ASN A 258 0.37 -12.92 13.58
N TYR A 259 -0.46 -13.78 13.02
CA TYR A 259 -0.08 -14.58 11.85
C TYR A 259 0.27 -13.70 10.65
N SER A 260 1.31 -14.07 9.93
CA SER A 260 1.77 -13.34 8.76
C SER A 260 2.12 -14.31 7.64
N PHE A 261 1.67 -13.99 6.44
CA PHE A 261 1.81 -14.85 5.27
C PHE A 261 2.27 -14.06 4.05
N VAL A 262 2.84 -14.76 3.09
CA VAL A 262 3.08 -14.28 1.75
C VAL A 262 2.42 -15.21 0.74
N TYR A 263 1.62 -14.65 -0.15
CA TYR A 263 0.93 -15.34 -1.23
C TYR A 263 1.55 -14.97 -2.57
N ASP A 264 1.90 -15.97 -3.37
CA ASP A 264 2.32 -15.83 -4.77
C ASP A 264 1.12 -16.10 -5.69
N PRO A 265 0.52 -15.05 -6.29
CA PRO A 265 -0.62 -15.23 -7.19
C PRO A 265 -0.29 -15.98 -8.49
N THR A 266 0.99 -15.98 -8.90
CA THR A 266 1.44 -16.65 -10.12
C THR A 266 1.60 -18.15 -9.91
N ALA A 267 2.25 -18.53 -8.80
CA ALA A 267 2.42 -19.93 -8.41
C ALA A 267 1.18 -20.51 -7.73
N ASP A 268 0.20 -19.67 -7.36
CA ASP A 268 -0.95 -20.01 -6.53
C ASP A 268 -0.53 -20.78 -5.27
N SER A 269 0.39 -20.19 -4.53
CA SER A 269 0.96 -20.79 -3.33
C SER A 269 1.13 -19.78 -2.21
N ILE A 270 1.00 -20.25 -0.96
CA ILE A 270 1.15 -19.41 0.23
C ILE A 270 2.23 -19.98 1.14
N SER A 271 2.98 -19.11 1.79
CA SER A 271 4.00 -19.44 2.76
C SER A 271 3.87 -18.58 4.01
N THR A 272 4.30 -19.10 5.15
CA THR A 272 4.41 -18.34 6.38
C THR A 272 5.68 -17.47 6.35
N ILE A 273 5.58 -16.27 6.88
CA ILE A 273 6.71 -15.40 7.19
C ILE A 273 6.79 -15.18 8.71
N ALA A 274 7.78 -14.45 9.20
CA ALA A 274 7.84 -14.11 10.62
C ALA A 274 6.54 -13.40 11.03
N ASN A 275 5.98 -13.80 12.16
CA ASN A 275 4.77 -13.18 12.69
C ASN A 275 5.01 -11.71 13.03
N ILE A 276 4.01 -10.85 12.78
CA ILE A 276 4.02 -9.47 13.26
C ILE A 276 4.13 -9.47 14.79
N PRO A 277 4.99 -8.62 15.40
CA PRO A 277 5.25 -8.65 16.84
C PRO A 277 4.01 -8.38 17.69
N ARG A 278 3.19 -7.44 17.23
CA ARG A 278 1.93 -7.05 17.90
C ARG A 278 0.76 -7.71 17.18
N ALA A 279 0.00 -8.54 17.90
CA ALA A 279 -1.27 -9.07 17.37
C ALA A 279 -2.19 -7.89 17.02
N THR A 280 -2.70 -7.85 15.80
CA THR A 280 -3.55 -6.77 15.31
C THR A 280 -4.45 -7.25 14.18
N GLY A 281 -5.64 -6.66 14.11
CA GLY A 281 -6.61 -6.81 13.03
C GLY A 281 -7.43 -5.51 12.89
N GLU A 282 -8.49 -5.54 12.11
CA GLU A 282 -9.35 -4.36 11.90
C GLU A 282 -8.57 -3.11 11.47
N THR A 283 -7.54 -3.30 10.62
CA THR A 283 -6.71 -2.26 10.05
C THR A 283 -6.26 -2.63 8.65
N ARG A 284 -5.41 -1.80 8.07
CA ARG A 284 -4.89 -1.97 6.72
C ARG A 284 -3.36 -2.02 6.73
N ALA A 285 -2.81 -2.61 5.70
CA ALA A 285 -1.40 -2.48 5.36
C ALA A 285 -1.23 -1.70 4.06
N LEU A 286 -0.14 -0.99 3.96
CA LEU A 286 0.28 -0.24 2.79
C LEU A 286 1.66 -0.72 2.33
N THR A 287 1.92 -0.55 1.04
CA THR A 287 3.29 -0.57 0.52
C THR A 287 3.84 0.84 0.58
N PHE A 288 4.96 1.00 1.24
CA PHE A 288 5.60 2.30 1.34
C PHE A 288 7.11 2.20 1.11
N ALA A 289 7.68 3.22 0.44
CA ALA A 289 9.11 3.35 0.23
C ALA A 289 9.49 4.81 0.51
N PRO A 290 10.18 5.11 1.62
CA PRO A 290 10.63 6.46 1.92
C PRO A 290 11.42 7.07 0.76
N LEU A 291 11.25 8.37 0.51
CA LEU A 291 11.95 9.09 -0.56
C LEU A 291 13.47 8.83 -0.52
N GLY A 292 14.00 8.42 -1.66
CA GLY A 292 15.43 8.09 -1.82
C GLY A 292 15.79 6.68 -1.36
N ASN A 293 14.85 5.92 -0.83
CA ASN A 293 15.00 4.50 -0.57
C ASN A 293 14.34 3.69 -1.69
N THR A 294 14.99 2.62 -2.13
CA THR A 294 14.44 1.63 -3.07
C THR A 294 13.85 0.42 -2.34
N ASP A 295 13.92 0.41 -1.01
CA ASP A 295 13.45 -0.68 -0.18
C ASP A 295 11.96 -0.47 0.10
N TYR A 296 11.13 -1.21 -0.60
CA TYR A 296 9.69 -1.25 -0.35
C TYR A 296 9.43 -2.08 0.90
N GLU A 297 8.64 -1.53 1.79
CA GLU A 297 8.22 -2.16 3.03
C GLU A 297 6.71 -2.31 3.08
N MET A 298 6.24 -3.36 3.78
CA MET A 298 4.86 -3.43 4.22
C MET A 298 4.72 -2.62 5.51
N TRP A 299 3.79 -1.70 5.55
CA TRP A 299 3.46 -0.89 6.73
C TRP A 299 2.08 -1.26 7.24
N VAL A 300 2.00 -1.83 8.44
CA VAL A 300 0.75 -2.18 9.13
C VAL A 300 0.41 -1.06 10.10
N MET A 301 -0.78 -0.47 9.92
CA MET A 301 -1.17 0.78 10.55
C MET A 301 -2.04 0.54 11.78
N GLY A 302 -1.50 0.60 12.99
CA GLY A 302 -2.27 0.52 14.22
C GLY A 302 -3.25 -0.64 14.29
N GLY A 303 -4.52 -0.36 14.59
CA GLY A 303 -5.59 -1.35 14.62
C GLY A 303 -5.65 -2.18 15.89
N GLY A 304 -6.44 -3.25 15.82
CA GLY A 304 -6.61 -4.24 16.88
C GLY A 304 -7.74 -3.93 17.85
N ARG A 305 -8.19 -4.96 18.50
CA ARG A 305 -9.37 -4.97 19.39
C ARG A 305 -9.01 -5.40 20.81
N ASP A 306 -8.15 -6.43 20.94
CA ASP A 306 -7.74 -6.94 22.25
C ASP A 306 -6.74 -6.00 22.91
N ALA A 307 -6.85 -5.79 24.22
CA ALA A 307 -5.94 -4.93 24.96
C ALA A 307 -4.45 -5.34 24.73
N PRO A 308 -3.52 -4.40 24.47
CA PRO A 308 -3.62 -2.95 24.64
C PRO A 308 -4.17 -2.17 23.43
N ASN A 309 -4.74 -2.85 22.44
CA ASN A 309 -5.34 -2.24 21.26
C ASN A 309 -6.66 -1.46 21.57
N PRO A 310 -7.12 -0.56 20.65
CA PRO A 310 -6.46 -0.21 19.41
C PRO A 310 -5.16 0.54 19.65
N SER A 311 -4.20 0.32 18.74
CA SER A 311 -2.89 0.94 18.78
C SER A 311 -2.77 2.08 17.76
N SER A 312 -1.79 2.95 17.94
CA SER A 312 -1.30 3.88 16.92
C SER A 312 0.08 3.47 16.38
N GLU A 313 0.62 2.35 16.83
CA GLU A 313 1.92 1.84 16.38
C GLU A 313 1.88 1.44 14.92
N VAL A 314 2.95 1.73 14.21
CA VAL A 314 3.17 1.34 12.82
C VAL A 314 4.24 0.27 12.81
N ASP A 315 3.84 -0.95 12.42
CA ASP A 315 4.76 -2.08 12.27
C ASP A 315 5.19 -2.17 10.80
N THR A 316 6.49 -2.30 10.56
CA THR A 316 7.03 -2.42 9.21
C THR A 316 7.70 -3.77 9.00
N TYR A 317 7.48 -4.35 7.81
CA TYR A 317 8.15 -5.57 7.38
C TYR A 317 9.04 -5.28 6.17
N GLU A 318 10.35 -5.44 6.38
CA GLU A 318 11.35 -5.22 5.35
C GLU A 318 11.58 -6.52 4.57
N ILE A 319 11.48 -6.44 3.24
CA ILE A 319 11.43 -7.60 2.35
C ILE A 319 12.79 -7.90 1.72
N PHE A 320 13.55 -6.86 1.33
CA PHE A 320 14.76 -7.04 0.52
C PHE A 320 15.92 -7.69 1.24
N PHE A 321 16.18 -7.28 2.48
CA PHE A 321 17.33 -7.73 3.25
C PHE A 321 16.94 -8.76 4.32
N HIS A 322 15.67 -9.21 4.30
CA HIS A 322 15.11 -10.18 5.26
C HIS A 322 15.31 -9.75 6.72
N ARG A 323 15.25 -8.45 6.98
CA ARG A 323 15.37 -7.92 8.35
C ARG A 323 14.14 -8.23 9.20
N GLY A 324 13.03 -8.58 8.55
CA GLY A 324 11.80 -8.94 9.23
C GLY A 324 11.04 -7.72 9.75
N TRP A 325 10.32 -7.90 10.86
CA TRP A 325 9.51 -6.87 11.46
C TRP A 325 10.31 -5.89 12.31
N SER A 326 9.89 -4.63 12.26
CA SER A 326 10.35 -3.55 13.12
C SER A 326 9.20 -2.58 13.40
N THR A 327 9.34 -1.76 14.44
CA THR A 327 8.40 -0.65 14.71
C THR A 327 8.98 0.63 14.15
N PHE A 328 8.21 1.31 13.28
CA PHE A 328 8.61 2.60 12.73
C PHE A 328 8.32 3.77 13.69
N GLY A 329 7.26 3.66 14.48
CA GLY A 329 6.80 4.71 15.38
C GLY A 329 5.28 4.66 15.52
N SER A 330 4.66 5.79 15.84
CA SER A 330 3.21 5.85 16.06
C SER A 330 2.61 7.09 15.41
N PHE A 331 1.39 6.97 14.88
CA PHE A 331 0.55 8.10 14.57
C PHE A 331 -0.09 8.67 15.86
N LEU A 332 -0.84 9.76 15.76
CA LEU A 332 -1.19 10.57 16.92
C LEU A 332 -2.32 9.98 17.78
N THR A 333 -3.33 9.38 17.13
CA THR A 333 -4.53 8.89 17.80
C THR A 333 -4.75 7.41 17.55
N PRO A 334 -4.65 6.54 18.56
CA PRO A 334 -4.93 5.10 18.41
C PRO A 334 -6.32 4.86 17.81
N ARG A 335 -6.40 3.98 16.80
CA ARG A 335 -7.67 3.69 16.11
C ARG A 335 -7.70 2.34 15.41
N ARG A 336 -8.89 1.83 15.14
CA ARG A 336 -9.18 0.62 14.35
C ARG A 336 -10.35 0.86 13.41
N ASN A 337 -10.51 0.03 12.37
CA ASN A 337 -11.59 0.14 11.36
C ASN A 337 -11.71 1.53 10.71
N PHE A 338 -10.61 2.10 10.32
CA PHE A 338 -10.47 3.43 9.73
C PHE A 338 -10.08 3.37 8.25
N ALA A 339 -10.38 4.43 7.52
CA ALA A 339 -9.91 4.62 6.16
C ALA A 339 -8.41 4.90 6.18
N VAL A 340 -7.62 4.14 5.41
CA VAL A 340 -6.18 4.38 5.26
C VAL A 340 -5.71 3.95 3.89
N ASP A 341 -4.91 4.79 3.24
CA ASP A 341 -4.17 4.51 2.01
C ASP A 341 -3.09 5.58 1.82
N GLY A 342 -2.24 5.43 0.81
CA GLY A 342 -1.15 6.36 0.59
C GLY A 342 -0.55 6.34 -0.81
N GLU A 343 0.18 7.40 -1.08
CA GLU A 343 1.09 7.52 -2.20
C GLU A 343 2.42 6.84 -1.79
N VAL A 344 2.87 5.88 -2.57
CA VAL A 344 3.95 4.93 -2.21
C VAL A 344 5.22 5.56 -1.62
N SER A 345 5.52 6.81 -1.91
CA SER A 345 6.79 7.43 -1.49
C SER A 345 6.65 8.78 -0.76
N CYS A 346 5.44 9.32 -0.68
CA CYS A 346 5.27 10.69 -0.21
C CYS A 346 4.32 10.82 0.98
N TYR A 347 3.11 10.36 0.84
CA TYR A 347 2.05 10.60 1.81
C TYR A 347 1.31 9.33 2.17
N MET A 348 0.92 9.23 3.43
CA MET A 348 -0.09 8.30 3.91
C MET A 348 -1.18 9.10 4.62
N TRP A 349 -2.43 8.76 4.38
CA TRP A 349 -3.58 9.37 5.02
C TRP A 349 -4.35 8.33 5.79
N LEU A 350 -4.83 8.70 6.96
CA LEU A 350 -5.74 7.89 7.76
C LEU A 350 -6.85 8.79 8.35
N ALA A 351 -8.08 8.29 8.34
CA ALA A 351 -9.23 9.08 8.75
C ALA A 351 -10.32 8.21 9.38
N GLY A 352 -10.99 8.74 10.41
CA GLY A 352 -12.05 8.05 11.12
C GLY A 352 -11.55 6.90 12.00
N GLY A 353 -12.36 5.85 12.12
CA GLY A 353 -12.13 4.68 12.96
C GLY A 353 -12.73 4.80 14.35
N TYR A 354 -12.60 3.72 15.13
CA TYR A 354 -12.93 3.72 16.55
C TYR A 354 -11.69 4.09 17.35
N GLY A 355 -11.81 5.04 18.27
CA GLY A 355 -10.78 5.39 19.23
C GLY A 355 -10.59 4.33 20.32
N SER A 356 -9.69 4.62 21.27
CA SER A 356 -9.38 3.70 22.39
C SER A 356 -10.56 3.45 23.34
N ASP A 357 -11.49 4.40 23.40
CA ASP A 357 -12.73 4.29 24.18
C ASP A 357 -13.88 3.64 23.40
N GLY A 358 -13.63 3.22 22.13
CA GLY A 358 -14.63 2.66 21.26
C GLY A 358 -15.54 3.69 20.57
N THR A 359 -15.30 4.99 20.74
CA THR A 359 -16.07 6.04 20.08
C THR A 359 -15.64 6.22 18.63
N PRO A 360 -16.58 6.45 17.69
CA PRO A 360 -16.27 6.82 16.31
C PRO A 360 -15.57 8.18 16.24
N LEU A 361 -14.54 8.28 15.38
CA LEU A 361 -13.74 9.46 15.13
C LEU A 361 -14.07 10.11 13.79
N SER A 362 -13.95 11.46 13.73
CA SER A 362 -13.92 12.22 12.47
C SER A 362 -12.50 12.66 12.10
N SER A 363 -11.57 12.58 13.03
CA SER A 363 -10.21 13.11 12.86
C SER A 363 -9.45 12.40 11.75
N MET A 364 -8.67 13.20 11.02
CA MET A 364 -7.73 12.77 10.00
C MET A 364 -6.30 13.05 10.45
N GLU A 365 -5.41 12.15 10.11
CA GLU A 365 -3.97 12.32 10.24
C GLU A 365 -3.28 11.94 8.94
N PHE A 366 -2.13 12.52 8.69
CA PHE A 366 -1.31 12.14 7.56
C PHE A 366 0.16 12.08 7.95
N PHE A 367 0.87 11.19 7.30
CA PHE A 367 2.33 11.11 7.36
C PHE A 367 2.91 11.63 6.06
N CYS A 368 4.01 12.38 6.12
CA CYS A 368 4.73 12.73 4.91
C CYS A 368 6.24 12.82 5.14
N PHE A 369 6.99 12.57 4.05
CA PHE A 369 8.40 12.90 3.97
C PHE A 369 8.60 14.21 3.21
N PRO A 370 9.34 15.19 3.74
CA PRO A 370 9.69 16.37 2.98
C PRO A 370 10.59 15.99 1.80
N ALA A 371 10.41 16.65 0.68
CA ALA A 371 11.35 16.54 -0.44
C ALA A 371 12.78 16.82 0.06
N PRO A 372 13.79 16.08 -0.40
CA PRO A 372 15.16 16.40 -0.05
C PRO A 372 15.44 17.87 -0.46
N THR A 373 15.89 18.68 0.49
CA THR A 373 16.30 20.04 0.19
C THR A 373 17.36 19.97 -0.92
N PRO A 374 17.17 20.64 -2.06
CA PRO A 374 18.18 20.62 -3.11
C PRO A 374 19.52 21.08 -2.50
N THR A 375 20.51 20.22 -2.53
CA THR A 375 21.86 20.59 -2.12
C THR A 375 22.24 21.80 -2.96
N PRO A 376 22.61 22.93 -2.34
CA PRO A 376 22.99 24.12 -3.12
C PRO A 376 24.05 23.69 -4.11
N THR A 377 23.73 23.78 -5.38
CA THR A 377 24.69 23.55 -6.45
C THR A 377 25.85 24.55 -6.19
N ALA A 378 27.05 24.03 -5.96
CA ALA A 378 28.20 24.86 -5.73
C ALA A 378 28.25 25.88 -6.88
N THR A 379 27.99 27.14 -6.54
CA THR A 379 28.13 28.22 -7.52
C THR A 379 29.57 28.18 -7.97
N VAL A 380 29.80 27.83 -9.23
CA VAL A 380 31.11 27.81 -9.83
C VAL A 380 31.56 29.27 -9.77
N THR A 381 32.35 29.58 -8.72
CA THR A 381 32.99 30.90 -8.64
C THR A 381 33.83 31.02 -9.91
N ALA A 382 33.43 31.95 -10.78
CA ALA A 382 34.17 32.19 -12.01
C ALA A 382 35.64 32.44 -11.64
N THR A 383 36.50 31.53 -12.07
CA THR A 383 37.94 31.72 -11.92
C THR A 383 38.27 33.06 -12.57
N PRO A 384 38.89 34.03 -11.85
CA PRO A 384 39.20 35.32 -12.45
C PRO A 384 40.06 35.07 -13.68
N THR A 385 39.54 35.48 -14.83
CA THR A 385 40.30 35.47 -16.09
C THR A 385 41.57 36.25 -15.88
N ALA A 386 42.72 35.60 -15.98
CA ALA A 386 44.00 36.27 -15.89
C ALA A 386 44.01 37.42 -16.92
N GLY A 387 44.11 38.65 -16.45
CA GLY A 387 44.19 39.80 -17.30
C GLY A 387 45.36 39.65 -18.28
N PRO A 388 45.34 40.36 -19.45
CA PRO A 388 46.35 40.21 -20.48
C PRO A 388 47.73 40.52 -19.87
N ARG A 389 48.61 39.54 -20.02
CA ARG A 389 50.01 39.62 -19.56
C ARG A 389 50.67 40.80 -20.29
N VAL A 390 50.94 41.89 -19.56
CA VAL A 390 51.71 43.06 -20.09
C VAL A 390 53.10 42.54 -20.43
N THR A 391 53.42 42.51 -21.70
CA THR A 391 54.77 42.17 -22.19
C THR A 391 55.69 43.34 -21.86
N PRO A 392 56.76 43.13 -21.10
CA PRO A 392 57.70 44.28 -20.80
C PRO A 392 58.36 44.78 -22.10
N THR A 393 58.24 46.05 -22.31
CA THR A 393 58.94 46.79 -23.43
C THR A 393 60.44 46.58 -23.33
N PRO A 394 61.13 46.19 -24.41
CA PRO A 394 62.61 46.06 -24.38
C PRO A 394 63.27 47.35 -24.02
N ARG A 395 64.11 47.39 -22.96
CA ARG A 395 64.97 48.51 -22.63
C ARG A 395 65.97 48.69 -23.74
N SER A 396 65.98 49.88 -24.35
CA SER A 396 67.02 50.30 -25.29
C SER A 396 68.35 50.38 -24.53
N ARG A 397 69.36 49.74 -25.11
CA ARG A 397 70.74 49.74 -24.61
C ARG A 397 71.36 51.15 -24.85
N PRO A 398 71.98 51.75 -23.86
CA PRO A 398 72.70 53.07 -24.11
C PRO A 398 73.83 52.85 -25.06
N THR A 399 73.98 53.80 -25.99
CA THR A 399 75.06 53.85 -26.94
C THR A 399 76.36 54.29 -26.19
N PRO A 400 77.49 53.60 -26.37
CA PRO A 400 78.73 53.98 -25.75
C PRO A 400 79.30 55.29 -26.36
N PRO A 401 79.99 56.13 -25.57
CA PRO A 401 80.56 57.38 -26.07
C PRO A 401 81.74 57.11 -27.00
N PRO A 402 82.05 58.02 -27.96
CA PRO A 402 83.18 57.88 -28.87
C PRO A 402 84.49 57.98 -28.11
N ARG A 403 85.44 57.17 -28.47
CA ARG A 403 86.84 57.24 -27.97
C ARG A 403 87.60 58.39 -28.66
N PRO A 404 88.60 58.97 -27.96
CA PRO A 404 89.40 60.04 -28.46
C PRO A 404 90.39 59.66 -29.56
#